data_5a35efbba279c03eebf53cb397c8cbe4
#
_entry.id   5a35efbba279c03eebf53cb397c8cbe4
#
_cell.length_a   1.000
_cell.length_b   1.000
_cell.length_c   1.000
_cell.angle_alpha   90.00
_cell.angle_beta   90.00
_cell.angle_gamma   90.00
#
_symmetry.space_group_name_H-M   'P 1'
#
loop_
_entity.id
_entity.type
_entity.pdbx_description
1 polymer ?
#
loop_
_entity_poly.entity_id
_entity_poly.type
_entity_poly.pdbx_seq_one_letter_code
_entity_poly.pdbx_strand_id
1 'polypeptide(L)'
;MDTIELYEIDSDYIKYLSSFEQHLFRNKKVTQVFTRKYIGIVLKINGFDYFVPLSSFKEKHKRLCETKDFIKVGTFSVINLNNMFPAPINLCKKVIIADLKDIHYRNLVRSEYRIIRQKTQLILQNAKAVYEHKMINDGKSKLSQRCNNFKLLEEKCKLYAKKI
;
A
#
# COMPACT_ATOMS: atom_id res chain seq x y z
N MET A 1 6.27 19.54 -3.27
CA MET A 1 4.92 19.10 -2.96
C MET A 1 4.87 17.58 -3.04
N ASP A 2 4.62 16.93 -1.92
CA ASP A 2 4.57 15.47 -1.89
C ASP A 2 3.33 14.98 -2.64
N THR A 3 3.54 14.28 -3.72
CA THR A 3 2.46 13.71 -4.53
C THR A 3 2.45 12.20 -4.40
N ILE A 4 1.26 11.65 -4.17
CA ILE A 4 1.06 10.20 -4.19
C ILE A 4 0.71 9.80 -5.61
N GLU A 5 1.36 8.73 -6.08
CA GLU A 5 1.15 8.15 -7.40
C GLU A 5 0.75 6.68 -7.29
N LEU A 6 0.30 6.13 -8.39
CA LEU A 6 0.01 4.71 -8.51
C LEU A 6 1.19 3.97 -9.11
N TYR A 7 1.48 2.79 -8.56
CA TYR A 7 2.60 1.95 -8.99
C TYR A 7 2.19 0.51 -9.18
N GLU A 8 2.88 -0.16 -10.06
CA GLU A 8 3.01 -1.61 -10.10
C GLU A 8 4.38 -1.95 -9.51
N ILE A 9 4.44 -2.97 -8.67
CA ILE A 9 5.68 -3.39 -8.01
C ILE A 9 6.08 -4.77 -8.52
N ASP A 10 7.37 -4.97 -8.73
CA ASP A 10 7.93 -6.23 -9.20
C ASP A 10 7.36 -7.42 -8.42
N SER A 11 6.83 -8.40 -9.15
CA SER A 11 6.13 -9.55 -8.54
C SER A 11 7.06 -10.49 -7.79
N ASP A 12 8.31 -10.63 -8.21
CA ASP A 12 9.28 -11.46 -7.52
C ASP A 12 9.67 -10.84 -6.18
N TYR A 13 9.82 -9.53 -6.13
CA TYR A 13 10.05 -8.80 -4.88
C TYR A 13 8.88 -8.97 -3.90
N ILE A 14 7.67 -8.82 -4.40
CA ILE A 14 6.45 -9.01 -3.61
C ILE A 14 6.38 -10.43 -3.04
N LYS A 15 6.65 -11.42 -3.88
CA LYS A 15 6.68 -12.83 -3.47
C LYS A 15 7.77 -13.08 -2.41
N TYR A 16 8.93 -12.46 -2.57
CA TYR A 16 10.01 -12.52 -1.58
C TYR A 16 9.57 -11.97 -0.23
N LEU A 17 9.00 -10.75 -0.19
CA LEU A 17 8.51 -10.16 1.07
C LEU A 17 7.40 -10.99 1.70
N SER A 18 6.50 -11.55 0.92
CA SER A 18 5.37 -12.34 1.43
C SER A 18 5.80 -13.61 2.17
N SER A 19 7.02 -14.08 1.94
CA SER A 19 7.58 -15.21 2.69
C SER A 19 7.92 -14.85 4.14
N PHE A 20 8.05 -13.58 4.47
CA PHE A 20 8.38 -13.09 5.80
C PHE A 20 7.20 -12.46 6.53
N GLU A 21 6.16 -12.03 5.81
CA GLU A 21 4.99 -11.37 6.39
C GLU A 21 3.69 -11.91 5.75
N GLN A 22 2.99 -12.73 6.51
CA GLN A 22 1.77 -13.42 6.04
C GLN A 22 0.63 -12.47 5.65
N HIS A 23 0.56 -11.29 6.28
CA HIS A 23 -0.53 -10.34 6.04
C HIS A 23 -0.39 -9.58 4.72
N LEU A 24 0.81 -9.55 4.12
CA LEU A 24 1.09 -8.78 2.92
C LEU A 24 0.23 -9.22 1.71
N PHE A 25 -0.15 -10.49 1.60
CA PHE A 25 -0.80 -11.04 0.40
C PHE A 25 -1.95 -12.01 0.66
N ARG A 26 -2.68 -11.86 1.75
CA ARG A 26 -3.82 -12.74 2.08
C ARG A 26 -4.88 -12.84 0.98
N ASN A 27 -4.94 -11.88 0.07
CA ASN A 27 -6.00 -11.79 -0.95
C ASN A 27 -5.51 -12.06 -2.37
N LYS A 28 -4.36 -12.74 -2.54
CA LYS A 28 -3.86 -13.08 -3.86
C LYS A 28 -4.69 -14.24 -4.44
N LYS A 29 -5.67 -13.90 -5.28
CA LYS A 29 -6.36 -14.88 -6.11
C LYS A 29 -5.57 -15.06 -7.41
N VAL A 30 -5.35 -16.32 -7.78
CA VAL A 30 -4.61 -16.71 -9.00
C VAL A 30 -5.25 -16.20 -10.31
N THR A 31 -6.51 -15.72 -10.23
CA THR A 31 -7.32 -15.31 -11.36
C THR A 31 -7.48 -13.80 -11.53
N GLN A 32 -6.58 -13.00 -10.99
CA GLN A 32 -6.66 -11.54 -11.22
C GLN A 32 -6.28 -11.20 -12.66
N VAL A 33 -7.23 -10.65 -13.40
CA VAL A 33 -7.04 -10.19 -14.79
C VAL A 33 -6.14 -8.94 -14.85
N PHE A 34 -6.13 -8.15 -13.78
CA PHE A 34 -5.36 -6.90 -13.70
C PHE A 34 -4.30 -6.97 -12.61
N THR A 35 -3.13 -6.40 -12.90
CA THR A 35 -2.04 -6.28 -11.92
C THR A 35 -2.47 -5.36 -10.78
N ARG A 36 -2.20 -5.80 -9.54
CA ARG A 36 -2.50 -5.01 -8.34
C ARG A 36 -1.78 -3.66 -8.40
N LYS A 37 -2.51 -2.60 -8.08
CA LYS A 37 -1.96 -1.26 -7.95
C LYS A 37 -1.58 -0.99 -6.49
N TYR A 38 -0.50 -0.26 -6.34
CA TYR A 38 0.02 0.20 -5.06
C TYR A 38 0.06 1.73 -5.07
N ILE A 39 -0.13 2.31 -3.90
CA ILE A 39 -0.04 3.76 -3.73
C ILE A 39 1.31 4.06 -3.09
N GLY A 40 2.01 5.02 -3.57
CA GLY A 40 3.27 5.47 -3.00
C GLY A 40 3.69 6.85 -3.53
N ILE A 41 4.64 7.47 -2.90
CA ILE A 41 5.29 7.01 -1.68
C ILE A 41 4.50 7.58 -0.49
N VAL A 42 4.00 6.73 0.39
CA VAL A 42 3.16 7.17 1.53
C VAL A 42 3.98 7.57 2.76
N LEU A 43 5.23 7.12 2.83
CA LEU A 43 6.14 7.44 3.93
C LEU A 43 7.59 7.27 3.46
N LYS A 44 8.43 8.26 3.76
CA LYS A 44 9.89 8.18 3.60
C LYS A 44 10.49 8.20 4.99
N ILE A 45 11.17 7.12 5.38
CA ILE A 45 11.78 7.00 6.69
C ILE A 45 12.98 6.05 6.65
N ASN A 46 14.05 6.40 7.36
CA ASN A 46 15.25 5.57 7.45
C ASN A 46 15.86 5.17 6.09
N GLY A 47 15.66 5.99 5.07
CA GLY A 47 16.10 5.70 3.71
C GLY A 47 15.20 4.74 2.94
N PHE A 48 14.04 4.41 3.48
CA PHE A 48 13.05 3.53 2.81
C PHE A 48 11.87 4.32 2.28
N ASP A 49 11.37 3.91 1.12
CA ASP A 49 10.14 4.38 0.51
C ASP A 49 9.03 3.35 0.73
N TYR A 50 7.94 3.76 1.35
CA TYR A 50 6.81 2.89 1.71
C TYR A 50 5.67 3.00 0.71
N PHE A 51 5.08 1.85 0.42
CA PHE A 51 3.93 1.67 -0.47
C PHE A 51 2.82 0.92 0.26
N VAL A 52 1.59 1.10 -0.20
CA VAL A 52 0.43 0.39 0.35
C VAL A 52 -0.43 -0.15 -0.78
N PRO A 53 -0.95 -1.40 -0.67
CA PRO A 53 -1.81 -1.95 -1.69
C PRO A 53 -3.18 -1.24 -1.73
N LEU A 54 -3.69 -1.02 -2.92
CA LEU A 54 -5.05 -0.59 -3.17
C LEU A 54 -5.93 -1.84 -3.26
N SER A 55 -6.89 -1.96 -2.34
CA SER A 55 -7.75 -3.15 -2.22
C SER A 55 -9.18 -2.83 -2.62
N SER A 56 -9.87 -3.79 -3.25
CA SER A 56 -11.26 -3.61 -3.67
C SER A 56 -12.19 -3.34 -2.50
N PHE A 57 -13.14 -2.44 -2.71
CA PHE A 57 -14.20 -2.15 -1.75
C PHE A 57 -15.17 -3.35 -1.67
N LYS A 58 -15.41 -3.83 -0.45
CA LYS A 58 -16.31 -4.96 -0.18
C LYS A 58 -17.50 -4.51 0.63
N GLU A 59 -18.56 -5.31 0.64
CA GLU A 59 -19.80 -5.02 1.37
C GLU A 59 -19.57 -4.66 2.85
N LYS A 60 -18.66 -5.39 3.51
CA LYS A 60 -18.27 -5.11 4.90
C LYS A 60 -17.75 -3.69 5.13
N HIS A 61 -17.14 -3.11 4.11
CA HIS A 61 -16.54 -1.76 4.20
C HIS A 61 -17.57 -0.64 4.30
N LYS A 62 -18.81 -0.88 3.84
CA LYS A 62 -19.89 0.11 3.94
C LYS A 62 -20.17 0.51 5.38
N ARG A 63 -20.05 -0.44 6.31
CA ARG A 63 -20.38 -0.26 7.73
C ARG A 63 -19.19 0.19 8.57
N LEU A 64 -17.98 0.12 8.05
CA LEU A 64 -16.78 0.49 8.77
C LEU A 64 -16.54 2.01 8.67
N CYS A 65 -16.20 2.62 9.79
CA CYS A 65 -15.73 4.01 9.81
C CYS A 65 -14.26 4.08 9.46
N GLU A 66 -13.84 5.17 8.84
CA GLU A 66 -12.41 5.43 8.62
C GLU A 66 -11.69 5.57 9.95
N THR A 67 -10.47 5.03 10.01
CA THR A 67 -9.56 5.11 11.15
C THR A 67 -8.19 5.58 10.66
N LYS A 68 -7.20 5.65 11.55
CA LYS A 68 -5.85 6.06 11.15
C LYS A 68 -5.25 5.16 10.07
N ASP A 69 -5.51 3.86 10.14
CA ASP A 69 -4.96 2.89 9.20
C ASP A 69 -5.94 2.49 8.09
N PHE A 70 -7.23 2.80 8.22
CA PHE A 70 -8.26 2.44 7.25
C PHE A 70 -8.86 3.67 6.59
N ILE A 71 -8.64 3.82 5.29
CA ILE A 71 -9.10 4.96 4.49
C ILE A 71 -9.91 4.44 3.31
N LYS A 72 -11.09 5.01 3.10
CA LYS A 72 -11.95 4.69 1.97
C LYS A 72 -11.60 5.56 0.76
N VAL A 73 -11.53 4.94 -0.40
CA VAL A 73 -11.39 5.62 -1.70
C VAL A 73 -12.76 5.59 -2.38
N GLY A 74 -13.67 6.44 -1.90
CA GLY A 74 -15.06 6.42 -2.30
C GLY A 74 -15.68 5.05 -2.00
N THR A 75 -16.40 4.52 -2.98
CA THR A 75 -16.96 3.15 -2.96
C THR A 75 -16.18 2.20 -3.89
N PHE A 76 -15.01 2.62 -4.36
CA PHE A 76 -14.22 1.87 -5.33
C PHE A 76 -13.20 0.94 -4.66
N SER A 77 -12.50 1.45 -3.66
CA SER A 77 -11.40 0.74 -3.02
C SER A 77 -11.16 1.24 -1.61
N VAL A 78 -10.25 0.56 -0.91
CA VAL A 78 -9.82 0.91 0.45
C VAL A 78 -8.30 0.84 0.54
N ILE A 79 -7.75 1.63 1.46
CA ILE A 79 -6.34 1.67 1.80
C ILE A 79 -6.20 1.22 3.24
N ASN A 80 -5.37 0.20 3.48
CA ASN A 80 -5.05 -0.28 4.82
C ASN A 80 -3.57 0.02 5.11
N LEU A 81 -3.30 1.15 5.77
CA LEU A 81 -1.94 1.60 6.06
C LEU A 81 -1.17 0.66 7.00
N ASN A 82 -1.88 -0.15 7.78
CA ASN A 82 -1.25 -1.22 8.56
C ASN A 82 -0.55 -2.27 7.69
N ASN A 83 -0.90 -2.35 6.41
CA ASN A 83 -0.29 -3.26 5.43
C ASN A 83 0.78 -2.59 4.56
N MET A 84 1.18 -1.36 4.86
CA MET A 84 2.24 -0.72 4.08
C MET A 84 3.58 -1.42 4.26
N PHE A 85 4.44 -1.31 3.28
CA PHE A 85 5.74 -1.99 3.26
C PHE A 85 6.76 -1.18 2.44
N PRO A 86 8.05 -1.34 2.75
CA PRO A 86 9.10 -0.67 1.97
C PRO A 86 9.41 -1.42 0.68
N ALA A 87 9.72 -0.67 -0.38
CA ALA A 87 10.18 -1.25 -1.64
C ALA A 87 11.23 -0.34 -2.29
N PRO A 88 12.27 -0.93 -2.95
CA PRO A 88 13.19 -0.13 -3.75
C PRO A 88 12.47 0.50 -4.93
N ILE A 89 12.67 1.79 -5.14
CA ILE A 89 11.97 2.55 -6.19
C ILE A 89 12.24 2.00 -7.60
N ASN A 90 13.40 1.42 -7.82
CA ASN A 90 13.76 0.82 -9.12
C ASN A 90 12.96 -0.46 -9.42
N LEU A 91 12.28 -1.05 -8.44
CA LEU A 91 11.36 -2.18 -8.60
C LEU A 91 9.91 -1.73 -8.74
N CYS A 92 9.65 -0.43 -8.71
CA CYS A 92 8.33 0.17 -8.75
C CYS A 92 8.14 0.91 -10.08
N LYS A 93 7.13 0.52 -10.84
CA LYS A 93 6.79 1.16 -12.11
C LYS A 93 5.58 2.05 -11.92
N LYS A 94 5.73 3.35 -12.19
CA LYS A 94 4.62 4.29 -12.15
C LYS A 94 3.56 3.92 -13.19
N VAL A 95 2.30 3.90 -12.77
CA VAL A 95 1.17 3.63 -13.65
C VAL A 95 0.81 4.90 -14.41
N ILE A 96 0.79 4.80 -15.75
CA ILE A 96 0.27 5.85 -16.61
C ILE A 96 -1.16 5.47 -16.96
N ILE A 97 -2.13 6.16 -16.34
CA ILE A 97 -3.55 5.80 -16.45
C ILE A 97 -4.02 5.83 -17.91
N ALA A 98 -3.55 6.79 -18.68
CA ALA A 98 -3.91 6.93 -20.10
C ALA A 98 -3.53 5.70 -20.94
N ASP A 99 -2.52 4.94 -20.52
CA ASP A 99 -2.02 3.77 -21.24
C ASP A 99 -2.77 2.48 -20.88
N LEU A 100 -3.68 2.52 -19.90
CA LEU A 100 -4.51 1.36 -19.55
C LEU A 100 -5.48 1.06 -20.69
N LYS A 101 -5.42 -0.14 -21.23
CA LYS A 101 -6.14 -0.52 -22.47
C LYS A 101 -7.63 -0.72 -22.28
N ASP A 102 -8.03 -1.35 -21.15
CA ASP A 102 -9.44 -1.57 -20.85
C ASP A 102 -10.08 -0.25 -20.40
N ILE A 103 -11.11 0.21 -21.12
CA ILE A 103 -11.72 1.50 -20.89
C ILE A 103 -12.45 1.57 -19.53
N HIS A 104 -13.11 0.50 -19.12
CA HIS A 104 -13.85 0.45 -17.85
C HIS A 104 -12.88 0.47 -16.68
N TYR A 105 -11.83 -0.33 -16.76
CA TYR A 105 -10.77 -0.37 -15.75
C TYR A 105 -10.02 0.97 -15.67
N ARG A 106 -9.69 1.56 -16.81
CA ARG A 106 -9.04 2.88 -16.88
C ARG A 106 -9.87 3.96 -16.21
N ASN A 107 -11.19 3.97 -16.44
CA ASN A 107 -12.10 4.93 -15.82
C ASN A 107 -12.21 4.70 -14.30
N LEU A 108 -12.24 3.46 -13.86
CA LEU A 108 -12.20 3.11 -12.43
C LEU A 108 -10.93 3.65 -11.78
N VAL A 109 -9.78 3.35 -12.33
CA VAL A 109 -8.48 3.79 -11.80
C VAL A 109 -8.38 5.33 -11.78
N ARG A 110 -8.93 5.99 -12.79
CA ARG A 110 -8.98 7.46 -12.84
C ARG A 110 -9.83 8.03 -11.71
N SER A 111 -10.96 7.41 -11.42
CA SER A 111 -11.85 7.82 -10.32
C SER A 111 -11.17 7.61 -8.96
N GLU A 112 -10.53 6.46 -8.75
CA GLU A 112 -9.76 6.18 -7.55
C GLU A 112 -8.63 7.19 -7.36
N TYR A 113 -7.86 7.45 -8.41
CA TYR A 113 -6.73 8.40 -8.36
C TYR A 113 -7.17 9.80 -7.99
N ARG A 114 -8.32 10.25 -8.51
CA ARG A 114 -8.88 11.57 -8.16
C ARG A 114 -9.14 11.69 -6.66
N ILE A 115 -9.73 10.67 -6.06
CA ILE A 115 -10.04 10.66 -4.62
C ILE A 115 -8.75 10.58 -3.81
N ILE A 116 -7.82 9.72 -4.21
CA ILE A 116 -6.51 9.58 -3.57
C ILE A 116 -5.77 10.91 -3.55
N ARG A 117 -5.79 11.64 -4.65
CA ARG A 117 -5.18 12.97 -4.74
C ARG A 117 -5.79 13.96 -3.76
N GLN A 118 -7.10 13.93 -3.60
CA GLN A 118 -7.80 14.78 -2.61
C GLN A 118 -7.44 14.42 -1.18
N LYS A 119 -7.14 13.15 -0.92
CA LYS A 119 -6.80 12.62 0.41
C LYS A 119 -5.29 12.52 0.67
N THR A 120 -4.45 13.07 -0.20
CA THR A 120 -2.99 12.93 -0.11
C THR A 120 -2.46 13.32 1.28
N GLN A 121 -2.82 14.47 1.81
CA GLN A 121 -2.34 14.93 3.11
C GLN A 121 -2.76 13.99 4.24
N LEU A 122 -4.00 13.54 4.22
CA LEU A 122 -4.52 12.59 5.20
C LEU A 122 -3.74 11.26 5.15
N ILE A 123 -3.51 10.74 3.95
CA ILE A 123 -2.78 9.48 3.76
C ILE A 123 -1.35 9.61 4.30
N LEU A 124 -0.65 10.68 3.97
CA LEU A 124 0.73 10.91 4.41
C LEU A 124 0.82 11.05 5.93
N GLN A 125 -0.07 11.84 6.54
CA GLN A 125 -0.12 12.02 7.99
C GLN A 125 -0.42 10.71 8.70
N ASN A 126 -1.39 9.96 8.22
CA ASN A 126 -1.80 8.70 8.84
C ASN A 126 -0.74 7.61 8.66
N ALA A 127 -0.04 7.54 7.52
CA ALA A 127 1.05 6.60 7.31
C ALA A 127 2.16 6.80 8.34
N LYS A 128 2.56 8.05 8.55
CA LYS A 128 3.55 8.41 9.57
C LYS A 128 3.08 8.03 10.98
N ALA A 129 1.83 8.35 11.31
CA ALA A 129 1.24 8.05 12.61
C ALA A 129 1.16 6.54 12.87
N VAL A 130 0.78 5.75 11.87
CA VAL A 130 0.71 4.28 11.96
C VAL A 130 2.10 3.69 12.19
N TYR A 131 3.09 4.15 11.45
CA TYR A 131 4.48 3.70 11.60
C TYR A 131 5.00 3.98 13.03
N GLU A 132 4.86 5.22 13.48
CA GLU A 132 5.32 5.63 14.82
C GLU A 132 4.59 4.86 15.92
N HIS A 133 3.27 4.66 15.77
CA HIS A 133 2.48 3.88 16.72
C HIS A 133 2.98 2.43 16.83
N LYS A 134 3.28 1.79 15.68
CA LYS A 134 3.84 0.44 15.65
C LYS A 134 5.17 0.36 16.37
N MET A 135 6.05 1.34 16.15
CA MET A 135 7.37 1.38 16.78
C MET A 135 7.31 1.55 18.30
N ILE A 136 6.38 2.39 18.80
CA ILE A 136 6.23 2.68 20.23
C ILE A 136 5.48 1.56 20.97
N ASN A 137 4.44 1.00 20.34
CA ASN A 137 3.49 0.10 21.00
C ASN A 137 3.62 -1.37 20.57
N ASP A 138 4.72 -1.76 20.00
CA ASP A 138 4.95 -3.06 19.36
C ASP A 138 4.22 -4.25 20.04
N GLY A 139 3.11 -4.70 19.43
CA GLY A 139 2.27 -5.77 19.95
C GLY A 139 1.35 -5.42 21.11
N LYS A 140 1.44 -4.21 21.68
CA LYS A 140 0.68 -3.79 22.88
C LYS A 140 -0.70 -3.18 22.58
N SER A 141 -1.02 -2.92 21.32
CA SER A 141 -2.31 -2.37 20.91
C SER A 141 -2.88 -3.17 19.75
N LYS A 142 -4.21 -3.06 19.55
CA LYS A 142 -4.87 -3.72 18.42
C LYS A 142 -4.31 -3.25 17.06
N LEU A 143 -4.02 -1.94 16.96
CA LEU A 143 -3.42 -1.38 15.74
C LEU A 143 -2.03 -1.96 15.50
N SER A 144 -1.17 -1.97 16.51
CA SER A 144 0.19 -2.50 16.35
C SER A 144 0.21 -4.00 16.01
N GLN A 145 -0.76 -4.76 16.55
CA GLN A 145 -0.89 -6.20 16.26
C GLN A 145 -1.26 -6.49 14.81
N ARG A 146 -2.06 -5.63 14.18
CA ARG A 146 -2.44 -5.82 12.77
C ARG A 146 -1.48 -5.18 11.79
N CYS A 147 -0.53 -4.36 12.25
CA CYS A 147 0.51 -3.79 11.39
C CYS A 147 1.51 -4.86 10.95
N ASN A 148 2.00 -4.74 9.72
CA ASN A 148 3.16 -5.46 9.28
C ASN A 148 4.35 -5.21 10.22
N ASN A 149 5.26 -6.15 10.30
CA ASN A 149 6.52 -5.96 11.02
C ASN A 149 7.45 -5.06 10.18
N PHE A 150 7.34 -3.76 10.34
CA PHE A 150 8.07 -2.79 9.51
C PHE A 150 9.59 -2.95 9.60
N LYS A 151 10.12 -3.19 10.81
CA LYS A 151 11.57 -3.40 11.00
C LYS A 151 12.08 -4.60 10.22
N LEU A 152 11.36 -5.71 10.29
CA LEU A 152 11.71 -6.92 9.54
C LEU A 152 11.65 -6.67 8.05
N LEU A 153 10.61 -6.02 7.56
CA LEU A 153 10.46 -5.71 6.14
C LEU A 153 11.54 -4.73 5.64
N GLU A 154 11.95 -3.77 6.45
CA GLU A 154 13.08 -2.89 6.13
C GLU A 154 14.37 -3.68 5.97
N GLU A 155 14.65 -4.58 6.91
CA GLU A 155 15.81 -5.48 6.83
C GLU A 155 15.79 -6.31 5.54
N LYS A 156 14.66 -6.95 5.24
CA LYS A 156 14.50 -7.78 4.04
C LYS A 156 14.55 -6.95 2.76
N CYS A 157 14.02 -5.75 2.76
CA CYS A 157 14.13 -4.80 1.66
C CYS A 157 15.59 -4.46 1.37
N LYS A 158 16.36 -4.14 2.40
CA LYS A 158 17.78 -3.83 2.29
C LYS A 158 18.59 -5.00 1.76
N LEU A 159 18.31 -6.22 2.23
CA LEU A 159 18.98 -7.43 1.76
C LEU A 159 18.68 -7.72 0.28
N TYR A 160 17.43 -7.53 -0.13
CA TYR A 160 17.03 -7.74 -1.52
C TYR A 160 17.70 -6.73 -2.46
N ALA A 161 17.76 -5.46 -2.05
CA ALA A 161 18.35 -4.39 -2.84
C ALA A 161 19.86 -4.62 -3.09
N LYS A 162 20.56 -5.33 -2.22
CA LYS A 162 21.99 -5.69 -2.40
C LYS A 162 22.22 -6.78 -3.44
N LYS A 163 21.17 -7.54 -3.81
CA LYS A 163 21.27 -8.68 -4.73
C LYS A 163 20.95 -8.31 -6.20
N ILE A 164 20.44 -7.11 -6.44
CA ILE A 164 20.07 -6.63 -7.78
C ILE A 164 21.04 -5.59 -8.31
#